data_39d62a82360459486d91e55ccdff6f6a
#
_entry.id   39d62a82360459486d91e55ccdff6f6a
#
_cell.length_a   1.000
_cell.length_b   1.000
_cell.length_c   1.000
_cell.angle_alpha   90.00
_cell.angle_beta   90.00
_cell.angle_gamma   90.00
#
_symmetry.space_group_name_H-M   'P 1'
#
loop_
_entity.id
_entity.type
_entity.pdbx_description
1 polymer ?
#
loop_
_entity_poly.entity_id
_entity_poly.type
_entity_poly.pdbx_seq_one_letter_code
_entity_poly.pdbx_strand_id
1 'polypeptide(L)'
;MHLATGVEKLDIALIDPDHSFEFEVPDYAEYKELENEIEIPLPDGDRAGVMAVTVASETLEATTLLVQSDLDLIVKSSRDEVFVFAENMLTGKPWPNARLLISNGKQVFAEGTTGDDGVFQQTYEELKEAGDVRVFAVAGGNTASNVVGLSGIGVAQGLTDKGYLY
;
A
#
# COMPACT_ATOMS: atom_id res chain seq x y z
N MET A 1 13.88 0.32 0.73
CA MET A 1 12.97 1.31 1.31
C MET A 1 12.73 2.38 0.26
N HIS A 2 11.59 2.39 -0.42
CA HIS A 2 11.24 3.44 -1.37
C HIS A 2 10.38 4.46 -0.64
N LEU A 3 10.94 5.64 -0.42
CA LEU A 3 10.17 6.81 0.00
C LEU A 3 9.33 7.25 -1.20
N ALA A 4 8.02 7.12 -1.11
CA ALA A 4 7.11 7.70 -2.09
C ALA A 4 7.17 9.23 -1.97
N THR A 5 7.81 9.89 -2.91
CA THR A 5 7.74 11.34 -3.06
C THR A 5 6.40 11.69 -3.72
N GLY A 6 5.47 12.19 -2.94
CA GLY A 6 4.14 12.58 -3.41
C GLY A 6 3.05 12.15 -2.43
N VAL A 7 3.28 12.39 -1.16
CA VAL A 7 2.25 12.16 -0.14
C VAL A 7 1.22 13.27 -0.28
N GLU A 8 0.01 12.93 -0.71
CA GLU A 8 -1.16 13.76 -0.42
C GLU A 8 -1.12 14.07 1.08
N LYS A 9 -1.34 15.32 1.43
CA LYS A 9 -1.37 15.75 2.82
C LYS A 9 -2.44 14.92 3.52
N LEU A 10 -2.02 13.87 4.25
CA LEU A 10 -2.92 13.14 5.12
C LEU A 10 -3.32 14.12 6.22
N ASP A 11 -4.57 14.52 6.23
CA ASP A 11 -5.11 15.38 7.28
C ASP A 11 -5.32 14.52 8.53
N ILE A 12 -4.21 14.30 9.28
CA ILE A 12 -4.21 13.53 10.52
C ILE A 12 -4.74 14.38 11.68
N ALA A 13 -4.96 15.67 11.48
CA ALA A 13 -5.53 16.55 12.50
C ALA A 13 -6.96 16.13 12.96
N LEU A 14 -7.58 15.22 12.23
CA LEU A 14 -8.86 14.61 12.59
C LEU A 14 -8.74 13.39 13.52
N ILE A 15 -7.52 12.92 13.76
CA ILE A 15 -7.27 11.73 14.58
C ILE A 15 -6.45 12.15 15.79
N ASP A 16 -7.03 12.06 16.98
CA ASP A 16 -6.27 12.27 18.21
C ASP A 16 -5.16 11.23 18.30
N PRO A 17 -3.91 11.62 18.60
CA PRO A 17 -2.82 10.66 18.69
C PRO A 17 -3.01 9.76 19.93
N ASP A 18 -2.82 8.45 19.74
CA ASP A 18 -2.84 7.48 20.84
C ASP A 18 -1.69 7.74 21.83
N HIS A 19 -0.60 8.29 21.34
CA HIS A 19 0.59 8.59 22.13
C HIS A 19 1.33 9.82 21.59
N SER A 20 1.78 10.69 22.48
CA SER A 20 2.61 11.84 22.14
C SER A 20 3.70 12.06 23.20
N PHE A 21 4.86 12.52 22.76
CA PHE A 21 5.97 12.88 23.63
C PHE A 21 6.82 13.97 22.98
N GLU A 22 7.59 14.67 23.80
CA GLU A 22 8.53 15.67 23.34
C GLU A 22 9.94 15.07 23.27
N PHE A 23 10.67 15.41 22.22
CA PHE A 23 12.06 15.01 22.02
C PHE A 23 12.91 16.26 21.86
N GLU A 24 13.87 16.45 22.78
CA GLU A 24 14.84 17.52 22.68
C GLU A 24 16.00 17.08 21.77
N VAL A 25 16.21 17.82 20.67
CA VAL A 25 17.27 17.53 19.71
C VAL A 25 18.64 17.90 20.33
N PRO A 26 19.51 16.94 20.62
CA PRO A 26 20.82 17.24 21.21
C PRO A 26 21.70 17.95 20.18
N ASP A 27 22.56 18.84 20.66
CA ASP A 27 23.53 19.61 19.86
C ASP A 27 22.92 20.40 18.70
N TYR A 28 21.66 20.84 18.86
CA TYR A 28 20.98 21.65 17.87
C TYR A 28 21.78 22.93 17.55
N ALA A 29 21.98 23.17 16.25
CA ALA A 29 22.54 24.41 15.75
C ALA A 29 21.84 24.79 14.43
N GLU A 30 21.61 26.09 14.23
CA GLU A 30 21.03 26.58 12.98
C GLU A 30 21.90 26.19 11.77
N TYR A 31 21.25 25.76 10.68
CA TYR A 31 21.88 25.37 9.42
C TYR A 31 22.82 24.15 9.51
N LYS A 32 22.70 23.36 10.58
CA LYS A 32 23.43 22.12 10.73
C LYS A 32 22.48 20.94 10.57
N GLU A 33 22.81 20.07 9.64
CA GLU A 33 22.11 18.78 9.51
C GLU A 33 22.52 17.87 10.68
N LEU A 34 21.52 17.33 11.37
CA LEU A 34 21.68 16.42 12.49
C LEU A 34 20.86 15.16 12.23
N GLU A 35 21.45 14.03 12.51
CA GLU A 35 20.79 12.73 12.45
C GLU A 35 20.56 12.23 13.88
N ASN A 36 19.32 11.88 14.19
CA ASN A 36 18.94 11.36 15.50
C ASN A 36 18.07 10.11 15.31
N GLU A 37 18.22 9.15 16.21
CA GLU A 37 17.35 8.01 16.33
C GLU A 37 16.37 8.23 17.48
N ILE A 38 15.09 8.02 17.20
CA ILE A 38 14.03 8.09 18.20
C ILE A 38 13.38 6.73 18.26
N GLU A 39 13.42 6.11 19.45
CA GLU A 39 12.72 4.85 19.70
C GLU A 39 11.24 5.14 19.94
N ILE A 40 10.37 4.59 19.08
CA ILE A 40 8.92 4.74 19.20
C ILE A 40 8.36 3.43 19.73
N PRO A 41 7.80 3.41 20.95
CA PRO A 41 7.20 2.20 21.50
C PRO A 41 5.95 1.84 20.70
N LEU A 42 5.91 0.61 20.20
CA LEU A 42 4.70 0.09 19.55
C LEU A 42 3.64 -0.20 20.62
N PRO A 43 2.36 0.24 20.45
CA PRO A 43 1.32 0.12 21.47
C PRO A 43 1.07 -1.32 21.72
N ASP A 44 1.15 -2.31 21.34
CA ASP A 44 0.82 -3.72 21.65
C ASP A 44 1.96 -4.73 21.32
N GLY A 45 3.21 -4.28 21.31
CA GLY A 45 4.34 -5.11 20.93
C GLY A 45 4.40 -5.40 19.42
N ASP A 46 4.96 -6.54 19.04
CA ASP A 46 5.21 -6.93 17.64
C ASP A 46 3.94 -7.35 16.89
N ARG A 47 2.86 -6.60 16.99
CA ARG A 47 1.62 -6.91 16.28
C ARG A 47 1.56 -6.22 14.94
N ALA A 48 1.04 -6.95 13.97
CA ALA A 48 0.73 -6.40 12.66
C ALA A 48 -0.24 -5.21 12.76
N GLY A 49 0.03 -4.15 12.00
CA GLY A 49 -0.80 -2.95 12.00
C GLY A 49 -0.25 -1.84 11.13
N VAL A 50 -0.97 -0.74 11.13
CA VAL A 50 -0.56 0.52 10.48
C VAL A 50 -0.47 1.59 11.54
N MET A 51 0.66 2.27 11.60
CA MET A 51 0.89 3.38 12.51
C MET A 51 1.25 4.64 11.72
N ALA A 52 0.60 5.74 12.04
CA ALA A 52 0.99 7.05 11.55
C ALA A 52 1.90 7.72 12.59
N VAL A 53 3.07 8.16 12.15
CA VAL A 53 4.02 8.88 12.99
C VAL A 53 4.17 10.29 12.45
N THR A 54 3.85 11.27 13.28
CA THR A 54 4.03 12.68 12.96
C THR A 54 5.11 13.27 13.85
N VAL A 55 6.09 13.90 13.24
CA VAL A 55 7.10 14.71 13.90
C VAL A 55 6.81 16.17 13.59
N ALA A 56 6.63 16.99 14.61
CA ALA A 56 6.30 18.39 14.46
C ALA A 56 7.24 19.27 15.29
N SER A 57 7.53 20.45 14.77
CA SER A 57 8.13 21.57 15.50
C SER A 57 7.19 22.77 15.43
N GLU A 58 7.59 23.92 15.93
CA GLU A 58 6.80 25.15 15.82
C GLU A 58 6.46 25.54 14.37
N THR A 59 7.30 25.17 13.41
CA THR A 59 7.21 25.64 12.02
C THR A 59 7.17 24.53 10.98
N LEU A 60 7.52 23.30 11.33
CA LEU A 60 7.64 22.17 10.41
C LEU A 60 6.91 20.96 10.95
N GLU A 61 6.31 20.24 10.04
CA GLU A 61 5.63 18.98 10.32
C GLU A 61 5.94 17.96 9.23
N ALA A 62 6.20 16.74 9.63
CA ALA A 62 6.38 15.60 8.71
C ALA A 62 5.66 14.38 9.26
N THR A 63 4.92 13.70 8.39
CA THR A 63 4.21 12.47 8.74
C THR A 63 4.66 11.32 7.88
N THR A 64 4.82 10.16 8.48
CA THR A 64 5.09 8.90 7.79
C THR A 64 4.13 7.82 8.26
N LEU A 65 3.88 6.83 7.39
CA LEU A 65 3.14 5.62 7.74
C LEU A 65 4.13 4.47 7.90
N LEU A 66 4.04 3.79 9.02
CA LEU A 66 4.74 2.54 9.29
C LEU A 66 3.74 1.40 9.15
N VAL A 67 4.04 0.45 8.29
CA VAL A 67 3.21 -0.74 8.09
C VAL A 67 4.00 -1.96 8.54
N GLN A 68 3.47 -2.66 9.53
CA GLN A 68 3.99 -3.95 9.96
C GLN A 68 2.98 -5.03 9.59
N SER A 69 3.36 -5.90 8.69
CA SER A 69 2.47 -6.91 8.13
C SER A 69 3.24 -8.11 7.62
N ASP A 70 2.68 -9.29 7.84
CA ASP A 70 3.16 -10.54 7.22
C ASP A 70 2.40 -10.85 5.92
N LEU A 71 1.35 -10.07 5.62
CA LEU A 71 0.56 -10.21 4.40
C LEU A 71 1.27 -9.53 3.24
N ASP A 72 1.41 -10.22 2.12
CA ASP A 72 1.85 -9.67 0.85
C ASP A 72 0.85 -9.95 -0.27
N LEU A 73 0.87 -9.12 -1.30
CA LEU A 73 0.00 -9.20 -2.46
C LEU A 73 0.78 -9.22 -3.75
N ILE A 74 0.54 -10.23 -4.56
CA ILE A 74 0.91 -10.24 -5.96
C ILE A 74 -0.34 -9.90 -6.77
N VAL A 75 -0.30 -8.77 -7.47
CA VAL A 75 -1.42 -8.30 -8.29
C VAL A 75 -1.02 -8.31 -9.76
N LYS A 76 -1.87 -8.90 -10.58
CA LYS A 76 -1.78 -8.82 -12.04
C LYS A 76 -3.10 -8.31 -12.57
N SER A 77 -3.07 -7.49 -13.59
CA SER A 77 -4.28 -6.99 -14.23
C SER A 77 -4.13 -7.00 -15.74
N SER A 78 -5.21 -7.29 -16.41
CA SER A 78 -5.42 -7.09 -17.84
C SER A 78 -6.39 -5.91 -18.03
N ARG A 79 -6.89 -5.71 -19.27
CA ARG A 79 -7.83 -4.63 -19.57
C ARG A 79 -9.15 -4.67 -18.80
N ASP A 80 -9.56 -5.85 -18.36
CA ASP A 80 -10.87 -6.09 -17.74
C ASP A 80 -10.82 -7.05 -16.56
N GLU A 81 -9.66 -7.63 -16.25
CA GLU A 81 -9.52 -8.63 -15.22
C GLU A 81 -8.46 -8.24 -14.19
N VAL A 82 -8.75 -8.48 -12.92
CA VAL A 82 -7.81 -8.42 -11.81
C VAL A 82 -7.60 -9.83 -11.27
N PHE A 83 -6.34 -10.19 -11.14
CA PHE A 83 -5.87 -11.36 -10.42
C PHE A 83 -5.07 -10.91 -9.21
N VAL A 84 -5.42 -11.43 -8.05
CA VAL A 84 -4.72 -11.18 -6.78
C VAL A 84 -4.34 -12.50 -6.16
N PHE A 85 -3.10 -12.62 -5.74
CA PHE A 85 -2.64 -13.70 -4.88
C PHE A 85 -2.14 -13.09 -3.58
N ALA A 86 -2.74 -13.50 -2.46
CA ALA A 86 -2.34 -13.09 -1.12
C ALA A 86 -1.54 -14.22 -0.46
N GLU A 87 -0.41 -13.87 0.14
CA GLU A 87 0.45 -14.81 0.82
C GLU A 87 1.01 -14.26 2.13
N ASN A 88 1.41 -15.17 3.01
CA ASN A 88 2.22 -14.82 4.16
C ASN A 88 3.69 -14.77 3.74
N MET A 89 4.30 -13.59 3.74
CA MET A 89 5.66 -13.36 3.26
C MET A 89 6.74 -14.10 4.06
N LEU A 90 6.45 -14.49 5.31
CA LEU A 90 7.41 -15.23 6.14
C LEU A 90 7.41 -16.71 5.82
N THR A 91 6.25 -17.27 5.44
CA THR A 91 6.10 -18.73 5.24
C THR A 91 5.92 -19.12 3.79
N GLY A 92 5.62 -18.17 2.90
CA GLY A 92 5.27 -18.40 1.50
C GLY A 92 3.95 -19.16 1.31
N LYS A 93 3.11 -19.23 2.35
CA LYS A 93 1.83 -19.92 2.26
C LYS A 93 0.72 -18.98 1.78
N PRO A 94 -0.23 -19.48 0.98
CA PRO A 94 -1.42 -18.71 0.62
C PRO A 94 -2.12 -18.16 1.86
N TRP A 95 -2.66 -16.94 1.75
CA TRP A 95 -3.47 -16.31 2.79
C TRP A 95 -4.95 -16.36 2.42
N PRO A 96 -5.71 -17.27 3.00
CA PRO A 96 -7.13 -17.41 2.70
C PRO A 96 -7.94 -16.30 3.39
N ASN A 97 -9.10 -16.00 2.80
CA ASN A 97 -10.08 -15.08 3.35
C ASN A 97 -9.56 -13.66 3.62
N ALA A 98 -8.54 -13.20 2.91
CA ALA A 98 -8.11 -11.81 2.95
C ALA A 98 -9.17 -10.94 2.24
N ARG A 99 -9.70 -9.93 2.94
CA ARG A 99 -10.63 -8.95 2.36
C ARG A 99 -9.86 -8.02 1.44
N LEU A 100 -10.37 -7.82 0.24
CA LEU A 100 -9.78 -6.98 -0.79
C LEU A 100 -10.65 -5.76 -1.06
N LEU A 101 -10.01 -4.61 -1.21
CA LEU A 101 -10.60 -3.38 -1.75
C LEU A 101 -9.89 -3.05 -3.06
N ILE A 102 -10.63 -2.88 -4.14
CA ILE A 102 -10.09 -2.64 -5.49
C ILE A 102 -10.50 -1.25 -5.93
N SER A 103 -9.51 -0.45 -6.30
CA SER A 103 -9.68 0.97 -6.62
C SER A 103 -9.02 1.32 -7.96
N ASN A 104 -9.60 2.29 -8.64
CA ASN A 104 -9.02 2.93 -9.84
C ASN A 104 -8.19 4.19 -9.51
N GLY A 105 -7.87 4.39 -8.24
CA GLY A 105 -7.17 5.57 -7.74
C GLY A 105 -8.05 6.76 -7.40
N LYS A 106 -9.33 6.74 -7.79
CA LYS A 106 -10.33 7.78 -7.46
C LYS A 106 -11.37 7.28 -6.47
N GLN A 107 -11.76 6.03 -6.62
CA GLN A 107 -12.75 5.38 -5.77
C GLN A 107 -12.50 3.87 -5.69
N VAL A 108 -12.92 3.27 -4.59
CA VAL A 108 -13.08 1.83 -4.48
C VAL A 108 -14.32 1.45 -5.29
N PHE A 109 -14.17 0.67 -6.32
CA PHE A 109 -15.26 0.24 -7.17
C PHE A 109 -15.68 -1.22 -6.94
N ALA A 110 -14.82 -2.00 -6.28
CA ALA A 110 -15.11 -3.39 -5.97
C ALA A 110 -14.50 -3.83 -4.65
N GLU A 111 -15.13 -4.83 -4.04
CA GLU A 111 -14.64 -5.56 -2.89
C GLU A 111 -14.65 -7.05 -3.21
N GLY A 112 -13.75 -7.79 -2.58
CA GLY A 112 -13.64 -9.24 -2.74
C GLY A 112 -12.99 -9.91 -1.55
N THR A 113 -12.84 -11.21 -1.64
CA THR A 113 -12.17 -12.03 -0.63
C THR A 113 -11.41 -13.14 -1.33
N THR A 114 -10.18 -13.39 -0.91
CA THR A 114 -9.38 -14.51 -1.44
C THR A 114 -9.96 -15.85 -1.04
N GLY A 115 -9.85 -16.82 -1.93
CA GLY A 115 -10.21 -18.22 -1.67
C GLY A 115 -9.24 -18.91 -0.70
N ASP A 116 -9.47 -20.20 -0.47
CA ASP A 116 -8.62 -21.05 0.37
C ASP A 116 -7.19 -21.18 -0.16
N ASP A 117 -7.01 -20.96 -1.46
CA ASP A 117 -5.74 -20.96 -2.18
C ASP A 117 -5.05 -19.57 -2.19
N GLY A 118 -5.62 -18.59 -1.48
CA GLY A 118 -5.13 -17.21 -1.46
C GLY A 118 -5.44 -16.42 -2.73
N VAL A 119 -6.19 -16.97 -3.67
CA VAL A 119 -6.45 -16.37 -4.98
C VAL A 119 -7.79 -15.64 -4.99
N PHE A 120 -7.81 -14.51 -5.68
CA PHE A 120 -8.99 -13.80 -6.11
C PHE A 120 -8.83 -13.42 -7.58
N GLN A 121 -9.84 -13.68 -8.40
CA GLN A 121 -9.83 -13.37 -9.82
C GLN A 121 -11.22 -12.93 -10.26
N GLN A 122 -11.32 -11.76 -10.87
CA GLN A 122 -12.60 -11.21 -11.28
C GLN A 122 -12.46 -10.21 -12.43
N THR A 123 -13.48 -10.14 -13.27
CA THR A 123 -13.58 -9.19 -14.38
C THR A 123 -14.41 -7.98 -14.00
N TYR A 124 -13.94 -6.77 -14.38
CA TYR A 124 -14.59 -5.48 -14.11
C TYR A 124 -14.53 -4.57 -15.31
N GLU A 125 -15.66 -3.98 -15.69
CA GLU A 125 -15.74 -3.01 -16.78
C GLU A 125 -14.97 -1.71 -16.45
N GLU A 126 -14.89 -1.34 -15.17
CA GLU A 126 -14.20 -0.15 -14.66
C GLU A 126 -12.70 -0.15 -14.96
N LEU A 127 -12.13 -1.32 -15.21
CA LEU A 127 -10.71 -1.47 -15.54
C LEU A 127 -10.38 -0.96 -16.94
N LYS A 128 -11.34 -0.99 -17.86
CA LYS A 128 -11.11 -0.59 -19.27
C LYS A 128 -10.70 0.87 -19.41
N GLU A 129 -11.12 1.71 -18.45
CA GLU A 129 -10.83 3.15 -18.43
C GLU A 129 -9.89 3.55 -17.29
N ALA A 130 -9.43 2.60 -16.47
CA ALA A 130 -8.52 2.87 -15.38
C ALA A 130 -7.08 3.08 -15.89
N GLY A 131 -6.41 4.10 -15.38
CA GLY A 131 -4.96 4.28 -15.58
C GLY A 131 -4.14 3.37 -14.67
N ASP A 132 -4.63 3.15 -13.46
CA ASP A 132 -4.01 2.31 -12.43
C ASP A 132 -5.08 1.46 -11.76
N VAL A 133 -4.68 0.28 -11.31
CA VAL A 133 -5.44 -0.55 -10.37
C VAL A 133 -4.69 -0.60 -9.06
N ARG A 134 -5.37 -0.26 -7.98
CA ARG A 134 -4.85 -0.32 -6.62
C ARG A 134 -5.64 -1.37 -5.86
N VAL A 135 -4.94 -2.32 -5.28
CA VAL A 135 -5.53 -3.35 -4.43
C VAL A 135 -5.00 -3.17 -3.03
N PHE A 136 -5.92 -3.11 -2.09
CA PHE A 136 -5.63 -3.09 -0.66
C PHE A 136 -6.27 -4.31 -0.01
N ALA A 137 -5.50 -5.01 0.81
CA ALA A 137 -5.96 -6.20 1.52
C ALA A 137 -5.87 -6.04 3.03
N VAL A 138 -6.80 -6.66 3.73
CA VAL A 138 -6.82 -6.72 5.20
C VAL A 138 -7.14 -8.15 5.64
N ALA A 139 -6.35 -8.66 6.56
CA ALA A 139 -6.58 -9.97 7.16
C ALA A 139 -5.96 -10.06 8.57
N GLY A 140 -6.78 -10.23 9.60
CA GLY A 140 -6.30 -10.46 10.97
C GLY A 140 -5.35 -9.39 11.52
N GLY A 141 -5.61 -8.11 11.23
CA GLY A 141 -4.74 -6.99 11.61
C GLY A 141 -3.60 -6.73 10.61
N ASN A 142 -3.30 -7.68 9.72
CA ASN A 142 -2.34 -7.50 8.64
C ASN A 142 -2.95 -6.71 7.49
N THR A 143 -2.13 -5.87 6.85
CA THR A 143 -2.52 -5.08 5.69
C THR A 143 -1.46 -5.15 4.62
N ALA A 144 -1.88 -5.16 3.37
CA ALA A 144 -0.99 -5.06 2.22
C ALA A 144 -1.62 -4.21 1.13
N SER A 145 -0.80 -3.59 0.30
CA SER A 145 -1.29 -2.86 -0.86
C SER A 145 -0.35 -3.02 -2.05
N ASN A 146 -0.93 -3.07 -3.22
CA ASN A 146 -0.18 -3.08 -4.47
C ASN A 146 -0.86 -2.21 -5.52
N VAL A 147 -0.05 -1.61 -6.41
CA VAL A 147 -0.51 -0.75 -7.50
C VAL A 147 0.03 -1.28 -8.81
N VAL A 148 -0.86 -1.51 -9.77
CA VAL A 148 -0.50 -1.95 -11.12
C VAL A 148 -0.91 -0.89 -12.13
N GLY A 149 0.05 -0.33 -12.85
CA GLY A 149 -0.20 0.61 -13.94
C GLY A 149 -0.77 -0.11 -15.16
N LEU A 150 -1.89 0.35 -15.67
CA LEU A 150 -2.52 -0.14 -16.88
C LEU A 150 -2.14 0.67 -18.12
N SER A 151 -1.61 1.88 -17.94
CA SER A 151 -1.27 2.82 -19.01
C SER A 151 -0.16 2.37 -19.96
N GLY A 152 0.51 1.24 -19.67
CA GLY A 152 1.54 0.64 -20.52
C GLY A 152 1.11 -0.67 -21.19
N ILE A 153 -0.09 -1.17 -20.89
CA ILE A 153 -0.66 -2.37 -21.55
C ILE A 153 -1.34 -1.95 -22.87
N GLY A 154 -0.61 -1.22 -23.70
CA GLY A 154 -0.97 -1.08 -25.09
C GLY A 154 -0.62 -2.37 -25.79
N VAL A 155 -1.61 -3.09 -26.29
CA VAL A 155 -1.37 -4.03 -27.39
C VAL A 155 -0.69 -3.19 -28.45
N ALA A 156 0.59 -3.48 -28.73
CA ALA A 156 1.26 -2.83 -29.85
C ALA A 156 0.34 -3.01 -31.05
N GLN A 157 -0.19 -1.92 -31.58
CA GLN A 157 -0.98 -1.95 -32.81
C GLN A 157 -0.06 -2.54 -33.87
N GLY A 158 -0.23 -3.77 -34.20
CA GLY A 158 0.65 -4.52 -35.12
C GLY A 158 0.80 -5.99 -34.77
N LEU A 159 0.51 -6.39 -33.54
CA LEU A 159 0.45 -7.82 -33.18
C LEU A 159 -0.90 -8.47 -33.49
N THR A 160 -1.95 -7.68 -33.73
CA THR A 160 -3.28 -8.19 -34.10
C THR A 160 -3.43 -8.51 -35.58
N ASP A 161 -2.58 -7.95 -36.47
CA ASP A 161 -2.71 -8.11 -37.93
C ASP A 161 -1.67 -9.04 -38.56
N LYS A 162 -0.70 -9.54 -37.82
CA LYS A 162 0.28 -10.51 -38.30
C LYS A 162 0.29 -11.71 -37.40
N GLY A 163 -0.41 -12.77 -37.81
CA GLY A 163 -0.27 -14.09 -37.24
C GLY A 163 1.18 -14.54 -37.37
N TYR A 164 1.93 -14.49 -36.28
CA TYR A 164 3.22 -15.17 -36.20
C TYR A 164 2.93 -16.64 -35.91
N LEU A 165 3.01 -17.47 -36.94
CA LEU A 165 3.13 -18.92 -36.79
C LEU A 165 4.59 -19.20 -36.39
N TYR A 166 4.75 -19.76 -35.23
CA TYR A 166 6.00 -20.41 -34.80
C TYR A 166 5.84 -21.92 -35.07
#